data_4e37d41ba2e27de7c2c7fdefd9608d9f
#
_entry.id   4e37d41ba2e27de7c2c7fdefd9608d9f
#
_cell.length_a   1.000
_cell.length_b   1.000
_cell.length_c   1.000
_cell.angle_alpha   90.00
_cell.angle_beta   90.00
_cell.angle_gamma   90.00
#
_symmetry.space_group_name_H-M   'P 1'
#
loop_
_entity.id
_entity.type
_entity.pdbx_description
1 polymer ?
#
loop_
_entity_poly.entity_id
_entity_poly.type
_entity_poly.pdbx_seq_one_letter_code
_entity_poly.pdbx_strand_id
1 'polypeptide(L)'
;DHRDLHSFPTRRSSDLMTCVLALQGGKPQAGWAMQHKLDLNYSPGHARDFEPAGYAATATAEMCRNLMRFYRWTGDTKYLARIPDAFEFLESIRYNDAQMKQLGKSVKPGQILCPTFVEVGTNRPLYLHNDPDHYWVDYDYHGLITHYSSTRAIDLQSLKDEYQHLLSLSKEDFSAETALAIAQAASSAL
;
A
#
# COMPACT_ATOMS: atom_id res chain seq x y z
N ASP A 1 -8.28 -19.22 -35.96
CA ASP A 1 -8.77 -18.21 -35.02
C ASP A 1 -7.73 -18.05 -33.89
N HIS A 2 -6.62 -17.36 -34.23
CA HIS A 2 -5.60 -17.00 -33.24
C HIS A 2 -6.15 -15.82 -32.44
N ARG A 3 -6.81 -16.12 -31.30
CA ARG A 3 -7.13 -15.10 -30.32
C ARG A 3 -5.82 -14.57 -29.74
N ASP A 4 -5.57 -13.30 -29.92
CA ASP A 4 -4.45 -12.58 -29.32
C ASP A 4 -4.40 -12.83 -27.82
N LEU A 5 -3.59 -13.80 -27.39
CA LEU A 5 -3.34 -14.11 -25.98
C LEU A 5 -2.44 -13.08 -25.29
N HIS A 6 -2.08 -11.99 -26.00
CA HIS A 6 -1.07 -11.03 -25.56
C HIS A 6 -1.59 -9.61 -25.33
N SER A 7 -2.93 -9.40 -25.27
CA SER A 7 -3.44 -8.09 -24.85
C SER A 7 -3.36 -7.97 -23.32
N PHE A 8 -2.28 -7.42 -22.83
CA PHE A 8 -2.16 -6.98 -21.43
C PHE A 8 -2.66 -5.52 -21.33
N PRO A 9 -3.41 -5.15 -20.29
CA PRO A 9 -3.96 -5.98 -19.25
C PRO A 9 -5.17 -6.80 -19.68
N THR A 10 -5.26 -8.04 -19.19
CA THR A 10 -6.43 -8.87 -19.42
C THR A 10 -7.66 -8.30 -18.70
N ARG A 11 -8.87 -8.61 -19.14
CA ARG A 11 -10.11 -8.24 -18.45
C ARG A 11 -10.08 -8.61 -16.95
N ARG A 12 -9.54 -9.79 -16.61
CA ARG A 12 -9.39 -10.24 -15.22
C ARG A 12 -8.47 -9.34 -14.39
N SER A 13 -7.38 -8.85 -14.97
CA SER A 13 -6.47 -7.91 -14.28
C SER A 13 -7.14 -6.57 -14.03
N SER A 14 -7.93 -6.08 -14.99
CA SER A 14 -8.70 -4.85 -14.85
C SER A 14 -9.77 -4.96 -13.77
N ASP A 15 -10.46 -6.10 -13.68
CA ASP A 15 -11.46 -6.35 -12.64
C ASP A 15 -10.81 -6.41 -11.26
N LEU A 16 -9.65 -7.07 -11.13
CA LEU A 16 -8.88 -7.10 -9.89
C LEU A 16 -8.47 -5.69 -9.43
N MET A 17 -7.95 -4.87 -10.34
CA MET A 17 -7.52 -3.51 -9.98
C MET A 17 -8.71 -2.58 -9.68
N THR A 18 -9.88 -2.84 -10.25
CA THR A 18 -11.12 -2.16 -9.86
C THR A 18 -11.50 -2.53 -8.42
N CYS A 19 -11.35 -3.80 -8.04
CA CYS A 19 -11.52 -4.22 -6.65
C CYS A 19 -10.52 -3.53 -5.72
N VAL A 20 -9.24 -3.46 -6.10
CA VAL A 20 -8.21 -2.73 -5.32
C VAL A 20 -8.61 -1.28 -5.08
N LEU A 21 -9.14 -0.58 -6.09
CA LEU A 21 -9.64 0.79 -5.92
C LEU A 21 -10.82 0.86 -4.94
N ALA A 22 -11.74 -0.09 -5.00
CA ALA A 22 -12.90 -0.14 -4.10
C ALA A 22 -12.52 -0.45 -2.64
N LEU A 23 -11.40 -1.16 -2.43
CA LEU A 23 -10.89 -1.50 -1.09
C LEU A 23 -10.17 -0.34 -0.39
N GLN A 24 -9.84 0.74 -1.10
CA GLN A 24 -9.20 1.90 -0.47
C GLN A 24 -10.13 2.58 0.53
N GLY A 25 -9.66 2.79 1.75
CA GLY A 25 -10.39 3.54 2.75
C GLY A 25 -10.77 4.97 2.32
N GLY A 26 -11.75 5.54 2.99
CA GLY A 26 -12.12 6.95 2.82
C GLY A 26 -11.21 7.89 3.60
N LYS A 27 -11.14 9.18 3.20
CA LYS A 27 -10.45 10.20 4.00
C LYS A 27 -11.02 10.27 5.43
N PRO A 28 -10.19 10.49 6.43
CA PRO A 28 -8.73 10.72 6.37
C PRO A 28 -7.87 9.43 6.33
N GLN A 29 -8.46 8.24 6.35
CA GLN A 29 -7.78 6.95 6.38
C GLN A 29 -7.77 6.26 5.01
N ALA A 30 -7.27 6.93 3.98
CA ALA A 30 -7.28 6.46 2.60
C ALA A 30 -6.19 5.39 2.31
N GLY A 31 -6.01 4.46 3.23
CA GLY A 31 -5.07 3.34 3.14
C GLY A 31 -5.74 2.03 2.72
N TRP A 32 -4.95 0.96 2.73
CA TRP A 32 -5.40 -0.41 2.57
C TRP A 32 -5.02 -1.26 3.78
N ALA A 33 -5.90 -2.20 4.12
CA ALA A 33 -5.61 -3.24 5.09
C ALA A 33 -4.85 -4.41 4.44
N MET A 34 -4.30 -5.31 5.27
CA MET A 34 -3.72 -6.56 4.77
C MET A 34 -4.80 -7.48 4.20
N GLN A 35 -5.97 -7.47 4.80
CA GLN A 35 -7.18 -8.14 4.30
C GLN A 35 -8.43 -7.29 4.51
N HIS A 36 -9.43 -7.52 3.68
CA HIS A 36 -10.73 -6.88 3.74
C HIS A 36 -11.84 -7.93 3.84
N LYS A 37 -12.89 -7.59 4.58
CA LYS A 37 -14.10 -8.42 4.68
C LYS A 37 -14.89 -8.32 3.38
N LEU A 38 -15.67 -9.37 3.08
CA LEU A 38 -16.65 -9.35 2.00
C LEU A 38 -17.99 -8.77 2.48
N ASP A 39 -17.92 -7.71 3.30
CA ASP A 39 -19.10 -6.93 3.68
C ASP A 39 -19.37 -5.80 2.68
N LEU A 40 -20.50 -5.11 2.85
CA LEU A 40 -20.90 -4.03 1.93
C LEU A 40 -19.91 -2.86 1.88
N ASN A 41 -19.08 -2.69 2.90
CA ASN A 41 -18.15 -1.58 3.03
C ASN A 41 -16.69 -2.00 2.79
N TYR A 42 -16.44 -3.28 2.52
CA TYR A 42 -15.10 -3.85 2.41
C TYR A 42 -14.18 -3.44 3.57
N SER A 43 -14.71 -3.47 4.79
CA SER A 43 -13.99 -3.04 5.98
C SER A 43 -12.71 -3.86 6.19
N PRO A 44 -11.67 -3.30 6.84
CA PRO A 44 -10.50 -4.06 7.25
C PRO A 44 -10.89 -5.32 8.02
N GLY A 45 -10.27 -6.45 7.67
CA GLY A 45 -10.46 -7.75 8.29
C GLY A 45 -9.19 -8.24 8.98
N HIS A 46 -9.36 -9.19 9.90
CA HIS A 46 -8.23 -9.96 10.42
C HIS A 46 -7.67 -10.85 9.31
N ALA A 47 -6.35 -10.96 9.23
CA ALA A 47 -5.67 -11.88 8.34
C ALA A 47 -5.23 -13.14 9.12
N ARG A 48 -4.00 -13.17 9.64
CA ARG A 48 -3.53 -14.20 10.56
C ARG A 48 -3.95 -13.86 12.00
N ASP A 49 -3.86 -14.80 12.91
CA ASP A 49 -4.30 -14.65 14.32
C ASP A 49 -3.73 -13.39 14.99
N PHE A 50 -2.52 -12.98 14.59
CA PHE A 50 -1.85 -11.80 15.12
C PHE A 50 -2.00 -10.54 14.23
N GLU A 51 -2.60 -10.62 13.06
CA GLU A 51 -2.78 -9.45 12.17
C GLU A 51 -4.16 -8.82 12.39
N PRO A 52 -4.20 -7.59 12.95
CA PRO A 52 -5.45 -6.96 13.32
C PRO A 52 -6.25 -6.46 12.11
N ALA A 53 -7.54 -6.28 12.32
CA ALA A 53 -8.42 -5.55 11.41
C ALA A 53 -8.09 -4.05 11.45
N GLY A 54 -7.05 -3.64 10.74
CA GLY A 54 -6.56 -2.26 10.71
C GLY A 54 -5.94 -1.90 9.35
N TYR A 55 -5.71 -0.61 9.12
CA TYR A 55 -4.97 -0.20 7.94
C TYR A 55 -3.48 -0.44 8.12
N ALA A 56 -2.81 -0.83 7.03
CA ALA A 56 -1.41 -1.24 7.05
C ALA A 56 -0.54 -0.31 6.17
N ALA A 57 0.52 0.24 6.75
CA ALA A 57 1.41 1.16 6.03
C ALA A 57 2.06 0.50 4.80
N THR A 58 2.52 -0.76 4.94
CA THR A 58 3.14 -1.50 3.82
C THR A 58 2.14 -1.80 2.72
N ALA A 59 0.94 -2.32 3.06
CA ALA A 59 -0.10 -2.59 2.08
C ALA A 59 -0.47 -1.31 1.31
N THR A 60 -0.59 -0.17 2.01
CA THR A 60 -0.88 1.12 1.39
C THR A 60 0.20 1.52 0.38
N ALA A 61 1.47 1.43 0.76
CA ALA A 61 2.58 1.76 -0.14
C ALA A 61 2.63 0.84 -1.36
N GLU A 62 2.41 -0.46 -1.17
CA GLU A 62 2.39 -1.45 -2.26
C GLU A 62 1.21 -1.24 -3.21
N MET A 63 0.03 -0.93 -2.68
CA MET A 63 -1.13 -0.64 -3.54
C MET A 63 -0.91 0.63 -4.37
N CYS A 64 -0.28 1.67 -3.82
CA CYS A 64 0.12 2.84 -4.61
C CYS A 64 1.05 2.44 -5.78
N ARG A 65 2.09 1.61 -5.54
CA ARG A 65 2.98 1.12 -6.60
C ARG A 65 2.22 0.31 -7.65
N ASN A 66 1.34 -0.57 -7.23
CA ASN A 66 0.56 -1.41 -8.13
C ASN A 66 -0.39 -0.56 -8.99
N LEU A 67 -1.05 0.45 -8.42
CA LEU A 67 -1.91 1.36 -9.15
C LEU A 67 -1.11 2.20 -10.17
N MET A 68 0.06 2.72 -9.80
CA MET A 68 0.94 3.43 -10.74
C MET A 68 1.43 2.51 -11.86
N ARG A 69 1.82 1.27 -11.55
CA ARG A 69 2.19 0.27 -12.56
C ARG A 69 1.02 -0.03 -13.50
N PHE A 70 -0.18 -0.16 -12.97
CA PHE A 70 -1.36 -0.45 -13.78
C PHE A 70 -1.76 0.75 -14.64
N TYR A 71 -1.58 1.97 -14.15
CA TYR A 71 -1.69 3.18 -14.98
C TYR A 71 -0.70 3.15 -16.15
N ARG A 72 0.58 2.78 -15.92
CA ARG A 72 1.59 2.63 -17.00
C ARG A 72 1.13 1.67 -18.09
N TRP A 73 0.38 0.63 -17.76
CA TRP A 73 -0.09 -0.34 -18.75
C TRP A 73 -1.39 0.08 -19.47
N THR A 74 -2.22 0.89 -18.84
CA THR A 74 -3.58 1.18 -19.35
C THR A 74 -3.79 2.60 -19.82
N GLY A 75 -3.02 3.55 -19.29
CA GLY A 75 -3.27 4.99 -19.46
C GLY A 75 -4.52 5.49 -18.73
N ASP A 76 -5.22 4.65 -17.97
CA ASP A 76 -6.47 5.04 -17.32
C ASP A 76 -6.18 5.80 -16.00
N THR A 77 -6.43 7.10 -16.03
CA THR A 77 -6.14 8.03 -14.94
C THR A 77 -6.89 7.74 -13.63
N LYS A 78 -7.96 6.90 -13.68
CA LYS A 78 -8.64 6.48 -12.45
C LYS A 78 -7.71 5.79 -11.45
N TYR A 79 -6.65 5.12 -11.94
CA TYR A 79 -5.66 4.45 -11.09
C TYR A 79 -4.75 5.43 -10.34
N LEU A 80 -4.59 6.66 -10.82
CA LEU A 80 -3.83 7.71 -10.15
C LEU A 80 -4.69 8.57 -9.21
N ALA A 81 -6.00 8.62 -9.43
CA ALA A 81 -6.88 9.64 -8.87
C ALA A 81 -6.87 9.73 -7.33
N ARG A 82 -6.70 8.61 -6.63
CA ARG A 82 -6.74 8.56 -5.17
C ARG A 82 -5.40 8.24 -4.50
N ILE A 83 -4.31 8.18 -5.27
CA ILE A 83 -2.95 7.99 -4.71
C ILE A 83 -2.53 9.14 -3.78
N PRO A 84 -2.81 10.44 -4.09
CA PRO A 84 -2.51 11.52 -3.16
C PRO A 84 -3.18 11.36 -1.79
N ASP A 85 -4.41 10.85 -1.74
CA ASP A 85 -5.10 10.58 -0.48
C ASP A 85 -4.36 9.52 0.37
N ALA A 86 -3.79 8.51 -0.29
CA ALA A 86 -2.97 7.50 0.37
C ALA A 86 -1.63 8.08 0.90
N PHE A 87 -1.03 9.03 0.18
CA PHE A 87 0.16 9.74 0.67
C PHE A 87 -0.15 10.58 1.89
N GLU A 88 -1.28 11.32 1.90
CA GLU A 88 -1.76 12.07 3.07
C GLU A 88 -1.97 11.14 4.27
N PHE A 89 -2.57 9.98 4.04
CA PHE A 89 -2.74 8.97 5.10
C PHE A 89 -1.40 8.49 5.64
N LEU A 90 -0.44 8.10 4.80
CA LEU A 90 0.90 7.66 5.24
C LEU A 90 1.63 8.75 6.04
N GLU A 91 1.55 10.01 5.60
CA GLU A 91 2.09 11.15 6.36
C GLU A 91 1.41 11.32 7.72
N SER A 92 0.11 11.11 7.80
CA SER A 92 -0.66 11.30 9.04
C SER A 92 -0.33 10.28 10.13
N ILE A 93 0.13 9.07 9.73
CA ILE A 93 0.47 7.98 10.66
C ILE A 93 1.98 7.86 10.93
N ARG A 94 2.81 8.74 10.36
CA ARG A 94 4.25 8.67 10.58
C ARG A 94 4.62 9.02 12.02
N TYR A 95 5.63 8.36 12.54
CA TYR A 95 6.26 8.76 13.78
C TYR A 95 7.07 10.04 13.61
N ASN A 96 6.99 10.93 14.58
CA ASN A 96 7.85 12.11 14.65
C ASN A 96 9.23 11.75 15.25
N ASP A 97 10.18 12.70 15.22
CA ASP A 97 11.56 12.48 15.67
C ASP A 97 11.64 12.06 17.15
N ALA A 98 10.78 12.62 18.02
CA ALA A 98 10.75 12.26 19.44
C ALA A 98 10.27 10.81 19.62
N GLN A 99 9.25 10.40 18.90
CA GLN A 99 8.75 9.02 18.91
C GLN A 99 9.80 8.07 18.35
N MET A 100 10.44 8.40 17.22
CA MET A 100 11.51 7.57 16.64
C MET A 100 12.67 7.39 17.63
N LYS A 101 13.06 8.46 18.31
CA LYS A 101 14.10 8.39 19.36
C LYS A 101 13.70 7.48 20.51
N GLN A 102 12.46 7.57 20.99
CA GLN A 102 11.92 6.70 22.03
C GLN A 102 11.92 5.23 21.60
N LEU A 103 11.59 4.95 20.34
CA LEU A 103 11.59 3.61 19.75
C LEU A 103 13.00 3.09 19.42
N GLY A 104 14.05 3.91 19.55
CA GLY A 104 15.40 3.55 19.12
C GLY A 104 15.51 3.28 17.61
N LYS A 105 14.69 3.95 16.79
CA LYS A 105 14.60 3.75 15.34
C LYS A 105 15.08 4.97 14.57
N SER A 106 15.56 4.74 13.36
CA SER A 106 15.89 5.77 12.38
C SER A 106 15.51 5.29 11.00
N VAL A 107 15.38 6.23 10.06
CA VAL A 107 15.08 5.96 8.64
C VAL A 107 16.11 6.67 7.76
N LYS A 108 16.23 6.24 6.52
CA LYS A 108 17.06 6.88 5.50
C LYS A 108 16.37 8.15 4.99
N PRO A 109 17.11 9.10 4.40
CA PRO A 109 16.52 10.25 3.71
C PRO A 109 15.45 9.81 2.70
N GLY A 110 14.32 10.51 2.68
CA GLY A 110 13.17 10.17 1.82
C GLY A 110 12.22 9.14 2.42
N GLN A 111 12.61 8.44 3.48
CA GLN A 111 11.76 7.49 4.18
C GLN A 111 11.05 8.11 5.38
N ILE A 112 9.87 7.60 5.67
CA ILE A 112 9.13 7.82 6.92
C ILE A 112 9.03 6.51 7.70
N LEU A 113 9.02 6.60 9.03
CA LEU A 113 8.73 5.45 9.89
C LEU A 113 7.25 5.49 10.26
N CYS A 114 6.54 4.39 9.99
CA CYS A 114 5.13 4.23 10.33
C CYS A 114 4.92 3.02 11.25
N PRO A 115 3.84 2.98 12.05
CA PRO A 115 3.36 1.74 12.62
C PRO A 115 3.00 0.75 11.51
N THR A 116 3.19 -0.54 11.78
CA THR A 116 2.80 -1.58 10.80
C THR A 116 1.30 -1.56 10.58
N PHE A 117 0.52 -1.43 11.66
CA PHE A 117 -0.94 -1.33 11.63
C PHE A 117 -1.42 -0.12 12.42
N VAL A 118 -2.54 0.46 11.97
CA VAL A 118 -3.28 1.49 12.70
C VAL A 118 -4.76 1.14 12.80
N GLU A 119 -5.36 1.56 13.90
CA GLU A 119 -6.76 1.35 14.19
C GLU A 119 -7.67 2.13 13.24
N VAL A 120 -8.74 1.49 12.81
CA VAL A 120 -9.78 2.12 11.99
C VAL A 120 -10.48 3.22 12.79
N GLY A 121 -10.61 4.39 12.20
CA GLY A 121 -11.29 5.57 12.79
C GLY A 121 -10.39 6.50 13.60
N THR A 122 -9.24 6.03 14.12
CA THR A 122 -8.42 6.84 15.04
C THR A 122 -6.97 7.07 14.60
N ASN A 123 -6.42 6.25 13.71
CA ASN A 123 -5.00 6.19 13.35
C ASN A 123 -4.05 5.82 14.52
N ARG A 124 -4.57 5.36 15.65
CA ARG A 124 -3.72 4.90 16.76
C ARG A 124 -2.91 3.68 16.32
N PRO A 125 -1.60 3.63 16.59
CA PRO A 125 -0.79 2.43 16.36
C PRO A 125 -1.37 1.23 17.08
N LEU A 126 -1.40 0.09 16.38
CA LEU A 126 -1.76 -1.21 16.92
C LEU A 126 -0.50 -2.06 17.06
N TYR A 127 -0.28 -2.59 18.25
CA TYR A 127 0.87 -3.43 18.57
C TYR A 127 0.45 -4.85 18.85
N LEU A 128 1.32 -5.77 18.45
CA LEU A 128 1.03 -7.19 18.46
C LEU A 128 1.81 -7.86 19.58
N HIS A 129 1.13 -8.67 20.34
CA HIS A 129 1.67 -9.39 21.48
C HIS A 129 1.35 -10.87 21.41
N ASN A 130 2.11 -11.68 22.13
CA ASN A 130 1.80 -13.08 22.31
C ASN A 130 2.30 -13.61 23.65
N ASP A 131 1.63 -14.59 24.15
CA ASP A 131 2.12 -15.59 25.10
C ASP A 131 2.18 -16.98 24.39
N PRO A 132 2.56 -18.07 25.05
CA PRO A 132 2.65 -19.38 24.40
C PRO A 132 1.35 -19.87 23.76
N ASP A 133 0.20 -19.43 24.23
CA ASP A 133 -1.10 -19.99 23.87
C ASP A 133 -1.98 -19.02 23.06
N HIS A 134 -1.62 -17.71 23.01
CA HIS A 134 -2.57 -16.74 22.51
C HIS A 134 -1.87 -15.49 21.95
N TYR A 135 -2.49 -14.85 20.94
CA TYR A 135 -2.12 -13.55 20.40
C TYR A 135 -3.16 -12.50 20.78
N TRP A 136 -2.69 -11.26 21.07
CA TRP A 136 -3.60 -10.12 21.23
C TRP A 136 -3.00 -8.84 20.64
N VAL A 137 -3.82 -7.83 20.52
CA VAL A 137 -3.46 -6.52 19.97
C VAL A 137 -3.91 -5.45 20.94
N ASP A 138 -3.03 -4.51 21.22
CA ASP A 138 -3.33 -3.32 22.02
C ASP A 138 -2.49 -2.12 21.59
N TYR A 139 -2.36 -1.12 22.44
CA TYR A 139 -1.65 0.13 22.18
C TYR A 139 -0.32 0.25 22.96
N ASP A 140 0.10 -0.79 23.66
CA ASP A 140 1.37 -0.81 24.37
C ASP A 140 2.52 -1.25 23.45
N TYR A 141 3.56 -0.44 23.39
CA TYR A 141 4.76 -0.75 22.61
C TYR A 141 5.68 -1.77 23.29
N HIS A 142 5.44 -2.15 24.52
CA HIS A 142 6.30 -3.07 25.27
C HIS A 142 5.84 -4.52 25.13
N GLY A 143 6.78 -5.48 25.20
CA GLY A 143 6.43 -6.90 25.16
C GLY A 143 5.90 -7.39 23.80
N LEU A 144 6.40 -6.81 22.72
CA LEU A 144 5.95 -7.13 21.35
C LEU A 144 6.38 -8.53 20.92
N ILE A 145 5.60 -9.12 20.01
CA ILE A 145 6.04 -10.34 19.32
C ILE A 145 7.39 -10.12 18.63
N THR A 146 8.23 -11.14 18.60
CA THR A 146 9.61 -11.01 18.10
C THR A 146 9.76 -11.32 16.62
N HIS A 147 8.84 -12.07 16.04
CA HIS A 147 8.91 -12.53 14.65
C HIS A 147 8.16 -11.63 13.65
N TYR A 148 7.57 -10.52 14.12
CA TYR A 148 6.85 -9.56 13.28
C TYR A 148 7.18 -8.13 13.70
N SER A 149 7.58 -7.30 12.75
CA SER A 149 7.97 -5.92 13.08
C SER A 149 6.74 -5.03 13.30
N SER A 150 6.73 -4.31 14.42
CA SER A 150 5.68 -3.34 14.76
C SER A 150 5.78 -2.01 14.01
N THR A 151 6.90 -1.77 13.32
CA THR A 151 7.13 -0.54 12.56
C THR A 151 7.62 -0.84 11.16
N ARG A 152 7.34 0.06 10.21
CA ARG A 152 7.75 -0.04 8.79
C ARG A 152 8.38 1.26 8.31
N ALA A 153 9.55 1.16 7.69
CA ALA A 153 10.12 2.27 6.93
C ALA A 153 9.50 2.26 5.53
N ILE A 154 8.86 3.35 5.15
CA ILE A 154 8.22 3.54 3.85
C ILE A 154 9.02 4.61 3.09
N ASP A 155 9.48 4.28 1.89
CA ASP A 155 10.11 5.25 0.98
C ASP A 155 9.03 6.08 0.30
N LEU A 156 8.51 7.05 1.05
CA LEU A 156 7.41 7.88 0.60
C LEU A 156 7.87 8.90 -0.46
N GLN A 157 9.11 9.37 -0.37
CA GLN A 157 9.64 10.31 -1.36
C GLN A 157 9.70 9.65 -2.74
N SER A 158 10.25 8.44 -2.84
CA SER A 158 10.28 7.70 -4.11
C SER A 158 8.89 7.45 -4.69
N LEU A 159 7.88 7.16 -3.86
CA LEU A 159 6.50 7.03 -4.31
C LEU A 159 5.93 8.33 -4.87
N LYS A 160 6.21 9.46 -4.21
CA LYS A 160 5.79 10.79 -4.67
C LYS A 160 6.50 11.19 -5.96
N ASP A 161 7.78 10.91 -6.07
CA ASP A 161 8.58 11.22 -7.27
C ASP A 161 8.08 10.41 -8.47
N GLU A 162 7.81 9.11 -8.28
CA GLU A 162 7.22 8.26 -9.32
C GLU A 162 5.85 8.78 -9.75
N TYR A 163 4.99 9.15 -8.81
CA TYR A 163 3.67 9.71 -9.10
C TYR A 163 3.79 11.02 -9.90
N GLN A 164 4.66 11.95 -9.51
CA GLN A 164 4.88 13.20 -10.21
C GLN A 164 5.48 12.98 -11.62
N HIS A 165 6.40 12.04 -11.75
CA HIS A 165 6.94 11.64 -13.04
C HIS A 165 5.82 11.19 -13.98
N LEU A 166 4.94 10.30 -13.53
CA LEU A 166 3.81 9.83 -14.35
C LEU A 166 2.86 10.94 -14.80
N LEU A 167 2.63 11.94 -13.94
CA LEU A 167 1.80 13.09 -14.27
C LEU A 167 2.46 14.04 -15.28
N SER A 168 3.80 14.05 -15.36
CA SER A 168 4.57 14.94 -16.23
C SER A 168 4.78 14.41 -17.64
N LEU A 169 4.50 13.11 -17.90
CA LEU A 169 4.75 12.48 -19.20
C LEU A 169 3.87 13.08 -20.31
N SER A 170 4.50 13.39 -21.44
CA SER A 170 3.77 13.65 -22.68
C SER A 170 3.08 12.38 -23.18
N LYS A 171 2.14 12.49 -24.14
CA LYS A 171 1.50 11.30 -24.71
C LYS A 171 2.49 10.38 -25.43
N GLU A 172 3.47 10.96 -26.10
CA GLU A 172 4.51 10.22 -26.80
C GLU A 172 5.42 9.48 -25.82
N ASP A 173 5.91 10.17 -24.78
CA ASP A 173 6.75 9.57 -23.73
C ASP A 173 6.01 8.48 -22.97
N PHE A 174 4.75 8.72 -22.63
CA PHE A 174 3.91 7.74 -21.97
C PHE A 174 3.75 6.47 -22.82
N SER A 175 3.52 6.61 -24.14
CA SER A 175 3.41 5.46 -25.06
C SER A 175 4.71 4.65 -25.12
N ALA A 176 5.86 5.34 -25.15
CA ALA A 176 7.17 4.69 -25.15
C ALA A 176 7.45 3.94 -23.84
N GLU A 177 7.19 4.56 -22.69
CA GLU A 177 7.34 3.91 -21.38
C GLU A 177 6.39 2.72 -21.21
N THR A 178 5.15 2.83 -21.68
CA THR A 178 4.16 1.74 -21.65
C THR A 178 4.66 0.54 -22.45
N ALA A 179 5.14 0.76 -23.67
CA ALA A 179 5.68 -0.31 -24.51
C ALA A 179 6.87 -1.01 -23.84
N LEU A 180 7.78 -0.25 -23.23
CA LEU A 180 8.92 -0.79 -22.49
C LEU A 180 8.47 -1.61 -21.27
N ALA A 181 7.53 -1.11 -20.49
CA ALA A 181 7.01 -1.79 -19.31
C ALA A 181 6.32 -3.12 -19.65
N ILE A 182 5.56 -3.16 -20.75
CA ILE A 182 4.93 -4.38 -21.26
C ILE A 182 5.99 -5.40 -21.70
N ALA A 183 7.02 -4.95 -22.45
CA ALA A 183 8.10 -5.82 -22.89
C ALA A 183 8.89 -6.44 -21.72
N GLN A 184 9.18 -5.65 -20.67
CA GLN A 184 9.85 -6.12 -19.45
C GLN A 184 9.00 -7.14 -18.69
N ALA A 185 7.70 -6.90 -18.56
CA ALA A 185 6.77 -7.82 -17.89
C ALA A 185 6.69 -9.17 -18.64
N ALA A 186 6.66 -9.15 -19.97
CA ALA A 186 6.66 -10.36 -20.80
C ALA A 186 7.96 -11.16 -20.65
N SER A 187 9.12 -10.46 -20.58
CA SER A 187 10.44 -11.12 -20.40
C SER A 187 10.63 -11.74 -19.01
N SER A 188 9.94 -11.23 -17.99
CA SER A 188 10.04 -11.73 -16.61
C SER A 188 9.10 -12.92 -16.35
N ALA A 189 8.20 -13.25 -17.29
CA ALA A 189 7.24 -14.34 -17.19
C ALA A 189 7.71 -15.64 -17.88
N LEU A 190 8.88 -15.62 -18.52
CA LEU A 190 9.59 -16.77 -19.13
C LEU A 190 10.68 -17.28 -18.21
#